data_263a94f162fc3b3ede6fc8a967a6a848
#
_entry.id   263a94f162fc3b3ede6fc8a967a6a848
#
_cell.length_a   1.000
_cell.length_b   1.000
_cell.length_c   1.000
_cell.angle_alpha   90.00
_cell.angle_beta   90.00
_cell.angle_gamma   90.00
#
_symmetry.space_group_name_H-M   'P 1'
#
loop_
_entity.id
_entity.type
_entity.pdbx_description
1 polymer ?
#
loop_
_entity_poly.entity_id
_entity_poly.type
_entity_poly.pdbx_seq_one_letter_code
_entity_poly.pdbx_strand_id
1 'polypeptide(L)'
;MMLEKNFTPAADGFHMPGEYEPHDGCIIVWPQRPGSWNFGAVAACEVFTAVIKAIAASEKVYVICGAKHFAVAQEYLAGVANVELVAMETDDSWARDIGPNFVVRDGAQGRELRGVNWRFNAWGGEVDGLYPDYEQDDAFAEKFAEHYGAALYDAVPFVLEGGSIHCDGEGTALVTEACLLSAGRNPNLSKEQIEQKLKTYLGVEKVLWIPHGIYNDETNEHVDNVCAFIRPGEVVLAWTDNEADPQYALSKASLDALEQLTDAKGRKIIVHKLPVPAVPVCITEDEVAGFDFVEGEDMREAGERLAASYVNFYFSNDSVVVPAFGGENAGSDALAAEILAKLCPERKVVQIPARAILTGGGNIHCITQQIPKGVCL
;
A
#
# COMPACT_ATOMS: atom_id res chain seq x y z
N MET A 1 2.76 -22.36 5.01
CA MET A 1 1.75 -23.44 5.19
C MET A 1 0.39 -22.79 5.42
N MET A 2 -0.63 -23.12 4.60
CA MET A 2 -2.00 -22.64 4.81
C MET A 2 -2.62 -23.29 6.05
N LEU A 3 -3.22 -22.48 6.93
CA LEU A 3 -3.94 -22.98 8.11
C LEU A 3 -5.36 -23.41 7.73
N GLU A 4 -5.94 -24.32 8.53
CA GLU A 4 -7.33 -24.73 8.33
C GLU A 4 -8.29 -23.54 8.46
N LYS A 5 -9.39 -23.51 7.70
CA LYS A 5 -10.38 -22.41 7.65
C LYS A 5 -11.03 -22.04 9.00
N ASN A 6 -10.90 -22.90 10.01
CA ASN A 6 -11.41 -22.65 11.36
C ASN A 6 -10.49 -21.75 12.21
N PHE A 7 -9.25 -21.56 11.78
CA PHE A 7 -8.30 -20.68 12.45
C PHE A 7 -8.43 -19.26 11.90
N THR A 8 -8.47 -18.30 12.78
CA THR A 8 -8.49 -16.87 12.41
C THR A 8 -7.57 -16.09 13.33
N PRO A 9 -6.95 -14.99 12.83
CA PRO A 9 -6.09 -14.15 13.66
C PRO A 9 -6.71 -13.76 15.00
N ALA A 10 -7.94 -13.22 14.98
CA ALA A 10 -8.61 -12.77 16.20
C ALA A 10 -8.85 -13.92 17.21
N ALA A 11 -9.23 -15.11 16.75
CA ALA A 11 -9.44 -16.27 17.62
C ALA A 11 -8.14 -16.79 18.24
N ASP A 12 -7.03 -16.68 17.51
CA ASP A 12 -5.71 -17.10 17.94
C ASP A 12 -4.94 -16.00 18.69
N GLY A 13 -5.54 -14.80 18.86
CA GLY A 13 -4.95 -13.66 19.56
C GLY A 13 -3.91 -12.88 18.76
N PHE A 14 -3.90 -13.04 17.43
CA PHE A 14 -3.08 -12.23 16.53
C PHE A 14 -3.80 -10.93 16.14
N HIS A 15 -3.02 -9.89 15.89
CA HIS A 15 -3.51 -8.60 15.38
C HIS A 15 -2.54 -8.01 14.35
N MET A 16 -3.04 -7.16 13.46
CA MET A 16 -2.22 -6.41 12.52
C MET A 16 -1.53 -5.25 13.26
N PRO A 17 -0.18 -5.20 13.26
CA PRO A 17 0.57 -4.11 13.91
C PRO A 17 0.47 -2.83 13.09
N GLY A 18 0.83 -1.69 13.71
CA GLY A 18 1.03 -0.44 12.99
C GLY A 18 2.27 -0.51 12.10
N GLU A 19 2.23 0.10 10.90
CA GLU A 19 3.37 0.07 9.97
C GLU A 19 4.62 0.77 10.54
N TYR A 20 4.44 1.71 11.46
CA TYR A 20 5.54 2.38 12.16
C TYR A 20 6.21 1.51 13.23
N GLU A 21 5.74 0.30 13.51
CA GLU A 21 6.40 -0.66 14.40
C GLU A 21 7.64 -1.29 13.73
N PRO A 22 8.55 -1.94 14.48
CA PRO A 22 9.75 -2.53 13.90
C PRO A 22 9.45 -3.61 12.85
N HIS A 23 10.22 -3.61 11.77
CA HIS A 23 10.17 -4.57 10.68
C HIS A 23 11.36 -5.54 10.70
N ASP A 24 11.13 -6.77 10.25
CA ASP A 24 12.19 -7.72 9.84
C ASP A 24 12.52 -7.52 8.35
N GLY A 25 11.64 -6.89 7.57
CA GLY A 25 11.91 -6.57 6.18
C GLY A 25 10.72 -5.99 5.42
N CYS A 26 10.95 -5.80 4.12
CA CYS A 26 9.99 -5.28 3.15
C CYS A 26 9.97 -6.17 1.90
N ILE A 27 8.79 -6.39 1.33
CA ILE A 27 8.60 -7.06 0.04
C ILE A 27 8.42 -5.98 -1.02
N ILE A 28 9.14 -6.12 -2.14
CA ILE A 28 8.96 -5.31 -3.35
C ILE A 28 8.92 -6.28 -4.54
N VAL A 29 7.98 -6.09 -5.46
CA VAL A 29 7.93 -6.82 -6.71
C VAL A 29 8.52 -5.96 -7.82
N TRP A 30 9.45 -6.51 -8.60
CA TRP A 30 10.17 -5.79 -9.65
C TRP A 30 9.23 -5.37 -10.80
N PRO A 31 9.34 -4.13 -11.31
CA PRO A 31 8.44 -3.64 -12.36
C PRO A 31 8.70 -4.38 -13.68
N GLN A 32 7.65 -4.98 -14.25
CA GLN A 32 7.78 -5.83 -15.43
C GLN A 32 6.59 -5.80 -16.40
N ARG A 33 5.37 -5.41 -15.99
CA ARG A 33 4.18 -5.40 -16.83
C ARG A 33 4.21 -4.22 -17.81
N PRO A 34 4.17 -4.43 -19.16
CA PRO A 34 4.27 -3.33 -20.13
C PRO A 34 3.07 -2.38 -20.12
N GLY A 35 1.87 -2.83 -19.69
CA GLY A 35 0.67 -2.02 -19.51
C GLY A 35 0.70 -1.12 -18.27
N SER A 36 1.56 -1.44 -17.29
CA SER A 36 1.75 -0.62 -16.08
C SER A 36 3.03 0.21 -16.13
N TRP A 37 4.07 -0.26 -16.82
CA TRP A 37 5.41 0.36 -16.82
C TRP A 37 5.84 0.74 -18.24
N ASN A 38 5.71 2.02 -18.56
CA ASN A 38 6.01 2.54 -19.90
C ASN A 38 7.49 2.42 -20.28
N PHE A 39 7.79 2.52 -21.58
CA PHE A 39 9.14 2.48 -22.16
C PHE A 39 10.00 1.30 -21.65
N GLY A 40 9.39 0.10 -21.52
CA GLY A 40 10.09 -1.10 -21.04
C GLY A 40 10.53 -1.03 -19.60
N ALA A 41 9.83 -0.27 -18.77
CA ALA A 41 10.05 -0.10 -17.33
C ALA A 41 11.40 0.53 -16.92
N VAL A 42 12.18 1.13 -17.85
CA VAL A 42 13.53 1.64 -17.52
C VAL A 42 13.48 2.67 -16.38
N ALA A 43 12.65 3.69 -16.51
CA ALA A 43 12.51 4.71 -15.47
C ALA A 43 11.93 4.15 -14.18
N ALA A 44 10.99 3.20 -14.25
CA ALA A 44 10.46 2.51 -13.10
C ALA A 44 11.56 1.71 -12.37
N CYS A 45 12.39 0.94 -13.08
CA CYS A 45 13.51 0.19 -12.50
C CYS A 45 14.50 1.09 -11.75
N GLU A 46 14.78 2.29 -12.26
CA GLU A 46 15.64 3.28 -11.58
C GLU A 46 15.00 3.75 -10.27
N VAL A 47 13.71 4.10 -10.28
CA VAL A 47 12.99 4.59 -9.10
C VAL A 47 12.79 3.47 -8.07
N PHE A 48 12.41 2.26 -8.49
CA PHE A 48 12.34 1.08 -7.61
C PHE A 48 13.70 0.82 -6.94
N THR A 49 14.79 0.90 -7.70
CA THR A 49 16.15 0.77 -7.15
C THR A 49 16.43 1.83 -6.08
N ALA A 50 15.98 3.07 -6.28
CA ALA A 50 16.15 4.14 -5.28
C ALA A 50 15.34 3.85 -4.01
N VAL A 51 14.08 3.39 -4.14
CA VAL A 51 13.23 2.98 -3.02
C VAL A 51 13.87 1.80 -2.27
N ILE A 52 14.29 0.76 -2.99
CA ILE A 52 14.97 -0.42 -2.42
C ILE A 52 16.21 -0.01 -1.62
N LYS A 53 17.06 0.88 -2.15
CA LYS A 53 18.25 1.37 -1.45
C LYS A 53 17.91 2.16 -0.19
N ALA A 54 16.85 2.96 -0.22
CA ALA A 54 16.40 3.73 0.94
C ALA A 54 15.93 2.81 2.08
N ILE A 55 15.14 1.78 1.76
CA ILE A 55 14.61 0.80 2.71
C ILE A 55 15.72 -0.14 3.21
N ALA A 56 16.55 -0.66 2.30
CA ALA A 56 17.64 -1.59 2.61
C ALA A 56 18.72 -1.01 3.53
N ALA A 57 18.73 0.31 3.74
CA ALA A 57 19.60 0.96 4.71
C ALA A 57 19.33 0.53 6.15
N SER A 58 18.10 0.11 6.48
CA SER A 58 17.69 -0.21 7.87
C SER A 58 16.95 -1.55 8.04
N GLU A 59 16.53 -2.18 6.94
CA GLU A 59 15.83 -3.47 7.00
C GLU A 59 16.13 -4.31 5.76
N LYS A 60 15.80 -5.59 5.80
CA LYS A 60 15.97 -6.48 4.66
C LYS A 60 14.88 -6.22 3.60
N VAL A 61 15.26 -6.22 2.31
CA VAL A 61 14.32 -6.10 1.20
C VAL A 61 14.33 -7.39 0.38
N TYR A 62 13.18 -8.03 0.29
CA TYR A 62 12.92 -9.17 -0.59
C TYR A 62 12.40 -8.62 -1.92
N VAL A 63 13.23 -8.69 -2.95
CA VAL A 63 12.86 -8.23 -4.29
C VAL A 63 12.41 -9.43 -5.11
N ILE A 64 11.13 -9.46 -5.42
CA ILE A 64 10.50 -10.54 -6.18
C ILE A 64 10.60 -10.21 -7.66
N CYS A 65 11.02 -11.17 -8.47
CA CYS A 65 11.23 -10.94 -9.89
C CYS A 65 10.99 -12.22 -10.71
N GLY A 66 10.19 -12.09 -11.76
CA GLY A 66 10.01 -13.17 -12.73
C GLY A 66 11.30 -13.53 -13.47
N ALA A 67 11.42 -14.77 -13.91
CA ALA A 67 12.62 -15.32 -14.53
C ALA A 67 13.13 -14.48 -15.72
N LYS A 68 12.21 -13.92 -16.51
CA LYS A 68 12.53 -13.09 -17.68
C LYS A 68 13.33 -11.83 -17.34
N HIS A 69 13.06 -11.22 -16.19
CA HIS A 69 13.62 -9.92 -15.78
C HIS A 69 14.71 -10.06 -14.70
N PHE A 70 14.97 -11.28 -14.23
CA PHE A 70 15.86 -11.56 -13.11
C PHE A 70 17.28 -11.03 -13.29
N ALA A 71 17.88 -11.24 -14.48
CA ALA A 71 19.24 -10.75 -14.78
C ALA A 71 19.31 -9.21 -14.75
N VAL A 72 18.28 -8.54 -15.27
CA VAL A 72 18.19 -7.06 -15.26
C VAL A 72 18.08 -6.56 -13.83
N ALA A 73 17.18 -7.13 -13.02
CA ALA A 73 17.06 -6.77 -11.61
C ALA A 73 18.37 -6.98 -10.85
N GLN A 74 19.09 -8.07 -11.13
CA GLN A 74 20.39 -8.36 -10.54
C GLN A 74 21.44 -7.29 -10.88
N GLU A 75 21.45 -6.76 -12.11
CA GLU A 75 22.34 -5.67 -12.51
C GLU A 75 22.04 -4.37 -11.78
N TYR A 76 20.77 -3.96 -11.70
CA TYR A 76 20.35 -2.74 -10.97
C TYR A 76 20.65 -2.82 -9.48
N LEU A 77 20.55 -3.99 -8.87
CA LEU A 77 20.75 -4.23 -7.45
C LEU A 77 22.16 -4.65 -7.07
N ALA A 78 23.09 -4.69 -8.05
CA ALA A 78 24.46 -5.07 -7.79
C ALA A 78 25.12 -4.20 -6.71
N GLY A 79 25.63 -4.85 -5.65
CA GLY A 79 26.29 -4.17 -4.53
C GLY A 79 25.37 -3.50 -3.51
N VAL A 80 24.06 -3.61 -3.65
CA VAL A 80 23.10 -3.15 -2.62
C VAL A 80 23.04 -4.18 -1.50
N ALA A 81 23.42 -3.77 -0.30
CA ALA A 81 23.35 -4.63 0.89
C ALA A 81 21.90 -4.83 1.34
N ASN A 82 21.65 -5.87 2.16
CA ASN A 82 20.35 -6.21 2.74
C ASN A 82 19.23 -6.50 1.71
N VAL A 83 19.60 -6.88 0.49
CA VAL A 83 18.65 -7.25 -0.56
C VAL A 83 18.75 -8.75 -0.84
N GLU A 84 17.62 -9.41 -0.93
CA GLU A 84 17.49 -10.77 -1.45
C GLU A 84 16.61 -10.74 -2.70
N LEU A 85 17.18 -11.14 -3.83
CA LEU A 85 16.45 -11.29 -5.10
C LEU A 85 15.83 -12.70 -5.15
N VAL A 86 14.52 -12.78 -5.23
CA VAL A 86 13.74 -14.02 -5.20
C VAL A 86 13.08 -14.26 -6.55
N ALA A 87 13.37 -15.42 -7.18
CA ALA A 87 12.73 -15.81 -8.44
C ALA A 87 11.30 -16.29 -8.18
N MET A 88 10.31 -15.49 -8.59
CA MET A 88 8.88 -15.80 -8.45
C MET A 88 8.09 -15.00 -9.49
N GLU A 89 7.16 -15.66 -10.18
CA GLU A 89 6.32 -15.00 -11.18
C GLU A 89 5.15 -14.27 -10.52
N THR A 90 4.86 -13.06 -11.03
CA THR A 90 3.71 -12.21 -10.74
C THR A 90 3.20 -11.62 -12.04
N ASP A 91 1.97 -11.11 -12.04
CA ASP A 91 1.40 -10.43 -13.21
C ASP A 91 1.73 -8.94 -13.21
N ASP A 92 1.83 -8.29 -12.02
CA ASP A 92 2.30 -6.92 -11.88
C ASP A 92 3.12 -6.73 -10.58
N SER A 93 3.38 -5.48 -10.18
CA SER A 93 4.42 -5.11 -9.21
C SER A 93 3.89 -4.42 -7.96
N TRP A 94 2.62 -4.62 -7.64
CA TRP A 94 1.93 -3.95 -6.54
C TRP A 94 1.96 -4.78 -5.24
N ALA A 95 3.17 -4.91 -4.67
CA ALA A 95 3.43 -5.76 -3.50
C ALA A 95 2.50 -5.49 -2.30
N ARG A 96 2.04 -4.26 -2.13
CA ARG A 96 1.09 -3.87 -1.08
C ARG A 96 -0.22 -4.63 -1.18
N ASP A 97 -0.72 -4.81 -2.39
CA ASP A 97 -2.07 -5.30 -2.64
C ASP A 97 -2.13 -6.81 -2.85
N ILE A 98 -1.07 -7.38 -3.43
CA ILE A 98 -0.98 -8.81 -3.69
C ILE A 98 -0.26 -9.58 -2.56
N GLY A 99 0.52 -8.89 -1.72
CA GLY A 99 1.30 -9.49 -0.64
C GLY A 99 0.45 -9.93 0.56
N PRO A 100 0.95 -10.89 1.36
CA PRO A 100 0.27 -11.26 2.58
C PRO A 100 0.24 -10.09 3.57
N ASN A 101 -0.91 -9.81 4.18
CA ASN A 101 -0.95 -8.92 5.32
C ASN A 101 -0.51 -9.67 6.57
N PHE A 102 0.54 -9.21 7.20
CA PHE A 102 1.09 -9.88 8.36
C PHE A 102 0.38 -9.46 9.65
N VAL A 103 0.18 -10.45 10.52
CA VAL A 103 -0.38 -10.30 11.86
C VAL A 103 0.59 -10.89 12.89
N VAL A 104 0.61 -10.31 14.07
CA VAL A 104 1.55 -10.67 15.15
C VAL A 104 0.83 -10.96 16.44
N ARG A 105 1.50 -11.74 17.30
CA ARG A 105 1.06 -12.04 18.67
C ARG A 105 2.25 -12.15 19.59
N ASP A 106 2.15 -11.64 20.80
CA ASP A 106 3.16 -11.89 21.82
C ASP A 106 3.01 -13.32 22.37
N GLY A 107 4.02 -14.15 22.12
CA GLY A 107 4.07 -15.55 22.53
C GLY A 107 5.15 -15.80 23.59
N ALA A 108 5.21 -17.02 24.10
CA ALA A 108 6.16 -17.42 25.14
C ALA A 108 7.63 -17.37 24.67
N GLN A 109 7.89 -17.45 23.36
CA GLN A 109 9.23 -17.45 22.78
C GLN A 109 9.57 -16.13 22.07
N GLY A 110 8.76 -15.10 22.23
CA GLY A 110 8.85 -13.81 21.56
C GLY A 110 7.62 -13.50 20.72
N ARG A 111 7.70 -12.45 19.92
CA ARG A 111 6.62 -12.04 19.01
C ARG A 111 6.51 -13.03 17.85
N GLU A 112 5.36 -13.68 17.74
CA GLU A 112 5.03 -14.62 16.66
C GLU A 112 4.49 -13.88 15.45
N LEU A 113 4.78 -14.40 14.24
CA LEU A 113 4.37 -13.82 12.96
C LEU A 113 3.59 -14.83 12.12
N ARG A 114 2.47 -14.42 11.55
CA ARG A 114 1.70 -15.13 10.53
C ARG A 114 1.21 -14.16 9.47
N GLY A 115 0.83 -14.68 8.30
CA GLY A 115 0.22 -13.88 7.24
C GLY A 115 -1.28 -14.15 7.11
N VAL A 116 -1.98 -13.26 6.41
CA VAL A 116 -3.36 -13.43 5.96
C VAL A 116 -3.36 -13.40 4.43
N ASN A 117 -4.01 -14.40 3.83
CA ASN A 117 -4.23 -14.51 2.40
C ASN A 117 -5.64 -14.04 2.06
N TRP A 118 -5.74 -13.07 1.16
CA TRP A 118 -7.00 -12.54 0.63
C TRP A 118 -7.21 -12.98 -0.81
N ARG A 119 -8.43 -12.83 -1.32
CA ARG A 119 -8.66 -12.87 -2.76
C ARG A 119 -8.24 -11.55 -3.38
N PHE A 120 -7.33 -11.60 -4.36
CA PHE A 120 -7.01 -10.47 -5.23
C PHE A 120 -7.78 -10.62 -6.56
N ASN A 121 -8.28 -9.51 -7.12
CA ASN A 121 -9.06 -9.52 -8.36
C ASN A 121 -8.74 -8.30 -9.25
N ALA A 122 -7.50 -7.84 -9.25
CA ALA A 122 -7.06 -6.65 -10.00
C ALA A 122 -7.93 -5.41 -9.74
N TRP A 123 -8.30 -5.18 -8.46
CA TRP A 123 -9.05 -4.03 -7.92
C TRP A 123 -10.50 -3.90 -8.39
N GLY A 124 -11.07 -4.91 -9.01
CA GLY A 124 -12.48 -4.82 -9.42
C GLY A 124 -13.01 -6.00 -10.21
N GLY A 125 -12.16 -6.92 -10.62
CA GLY A 125 -12.53 -8.11 -11.37
C GLY A 125 -13.29 -7.78 -12.66
N GLU A 126 -14.48 -8.37 -12.84
CA GLU A 126 -15.31 -8.16 -14.04
C GLU A 126 -16.01 -6.77 -14.07
N VAL A 127 -16.02 -6.01 -12.95
CA VAL A 127 -16.76 -4.75 -12.84
C VAL A 127 -15.90 -3.57 -13.31
N ASP A 128 -14.73 -3.43 -12.72
CA ASP A 128 -13.79 -2.32 -12.91
C ASP A 128 -12.32 -2.73 -12.69
N GLY A 129 -12.01 -4.02 -12.91
CA GLY A 129 -10.64 -4.53 -12.82
C GLY A 129 -9.71 -3.93 -13.87
N LEU A 130 -8.48 -3.60 -13.47
CA LEU A 130 -7.51 -2.89 -14.31
C LEU A 130 -6.82 -3.79 -15.34
N TYR A 131 -6.79 -5.11 -15.10
CA TYR A 131 -6.25 -6.09 -16.04
C TYR A 131 -6.90 -7.48 -15.85
N PRO A 132 -7.01 -8.27 -16.92
CA PRO A 132 -7.74 -9.54 -16.88
C PRO A 132 -6.94 -10.70 -16.31
N ASP A 133 -5.60 -10.72 -16.51
CA ASP A 133 -4.70 -11.81 -16.11
C ASP A 133 -4.06 -11.46 -14.77
N TYR A 134 -4.59 -11.98 -13.65
CA TYR A 134 -4.12 -11.71 -12.28
C TYR A 134 -3.94 -12.97 -11.42
N GLU A 135 -3.91 -14.15 -12.03
CA GLU A 135 -3.82 -15.41 -11.27
C GLU A 135 -2.48 -15.57 -10.53
N GLN A 136 -1.38 -15.03 -11.08
CA GLN A 136 -0.09 -15.08 -10.41
C GLN A 136 -0.06 -14.13 -9.20
N ASP A 137 -0.71 -12.98 -9.33
CA ASP A 137 -0.85 -11.99 -8.28
C ASP A 137 -1.78 -12.50 -7.16
N ASP A 138 -2.92 -13.11 -7.50
CA ASP A 138 -3.83 -13.74 -6.53
C ASP A 138 -3.15 -14.90 -5.75
N ALA A 139 -2.22 -15.61 -6.38
CA ALA A 139 -1.46 -16.68 -5.74
C ALA A 139 -0.19 -16.20 -5.01
N PHE A 140 0.16 -14.91 -5.11
CA PHE A 140 1.45 -14.40 -4.65
C PHE A 140 1.62 -14.53 -3.12
N ALA A 141 0.59 -14.19 -2.33
CA ALA A 141 0.66 -14.26 -0.87
C ALA A 141 1.01 -15.66 -0.38
N GLU A 142 0.43 -16.71 -1.00
CA GLU A 142 0.73 -18.11 -0.67
C GLU A 142 2.17 -18.49 -1.02
N LYS A 143 2.62 -18.13 -2.23
CA LYS A 143 3.97 -18.43 -2.71
C LYS A 143 5.03 -17.74 -1.86
N PHE A 144 4.82 -16.46 -1.53
CA PHE A 144 5.76 -15.71 -0.71
C PHE A 144 5.82 -16.25 0.73
N ALA A 145 4.68 -16.55 1.33
CA ALA A 145 4.64 -17.11 2.68
C ALA A 145 5.34 -18.49 2.76
N GLU A 146 5.23 -19.32 1.72
CA GLU A 146 5.97 -20.58 1.63
C GLU A 146 7.48 -20.33 1.58
N HIS A 147 7.93 -19.39 0.75
CA HIS A 147 9.34 -18.99 0.64
C HIS A 147 9.87 -18.44 1.98
N TYR A 148 9.10 -17.56 2.62
CA TYR A 148 9.47 -16.93 3.88
C TYR A 148 9.37 -17.86 5.10
N GLY A 149 8.59 -18.94 4.99
CA GLY A 149 8.34 -19.89 6.06
C GLY A 149 7.23 -19.48 7.03
N ALA A 150 6.34 -18.55 6.61
CA ALA A 150 5.21 -18.10 7.43
C ALA A 150 3.98 -18.99 7.24
N ALA A 151 3.24 -19.23 8.32
CA ALA A 151 1.90 -19.80 8.23
C ALA A 151 0.89 -18.72 7.78
N LEU A 152 -0.13 -19.12 7.00
CA LEU A 152 -1.17 -18.23 6.49
C LEU A 152 -2.55 -18.59 7.00
N TYR A 153 -3.30 -17.58 7.40
CA TYR A 153 -4.75 -17.63 7.54
C TYR A 153 -5.40 -17.40 6.16
N ASP A 154 -6.35 -18.24 5.81
CA ASP A 154 -7.07 -18.16 4.53
C ASP A 154 -8.39 -17.38 4.70
N ALA A 155 -8.43 -16.16 4.16
CA ALA A 155 -9.63 -15.32 4.15
C ALA A 155 -10.44 -15.44 2.86
N VAL A 156 -9.96 -16.19 1.87
CA VAL A 156 -10.66 -16.43 0.58
C VAL A 156 -12.06 -17.02 0.82
N PRO A 157 -13.13 -16.53 0.18
CA PRO A 157 -13.13 -15.66 -1.04
C PRO A 157 -13.29 -14.15 -0.78
N PHE A 158 -12.97 -13.64 0.40
CA PHE A 158 -13.11 -12.22 0.70
C PHE A 158 -12.05 -11.43 -0.07
N VAL A 159 -12.49 -10.51 -0.93
CA VAL A 159 -11.62 -9.63 -1.74
C VAL A 159 -11.14 -8.49 -0.86
N LEU A 160 -9.81 -8.33 -0.76
CA LEU A 160 -9.18 -7.23 -0.05
C LEU A 160 -7.76 -7.02 -0.57
N GLU A 161 -7.36 -5.77 -0.67
CA GLU A 161 -6.01 -5.33 -0.95
C GLU A 161 -5.37 -4.70 0.29
N GLY A 162 -4.06 -4.84 0.47
CA GLY A 162 -3.33 -4.24 1.59
C GLY A 162 -3.39 -2.71 1.61
N GLY A 163 -3.48 -2.06 0.45
CA GLY A 163 -3.64 -0.61 0.31
C GLY A 163 -5.02 -0.09 0.73
N SER A 164 -6.03 -0.95 0.79
CA SER A 164 -7.38 -0.60 1.24
C SER A 164 -7.54 -0.52 2.76
N ILE A 165 -6.51 -0.87 3.53
CA ILE A 165 -6.52 -0.90 5.00
C ILE A 165 -5.29 -0.20 5.58
N HIS A 166 -5.45 0.44 6.75
CA HIS A 166 -4.34 0.93 7.56
C HIS A 166 -4.63 0.70 9.04
N CYS A 167 -3.70 0.12 9.81
CA CYS A 167 -3.92 -0.24 11.22
C CYS A 167 -3.00 0.55 12.17
N ASP A 168 -3.51 0.79 13.40
CA ASP A 168 -2.78 1.50 14.44
C ASP A 168 -2.01 0.57 15.41
N GLY A 169 -2.02 -0.74 15.18
CA GLY A 169 -1.38 -1.71 16.08
C GLY A 169 -2.06 -1.90 17.45
N GLU A 170 -3.00 -1.04 17.81
CA GLU A 170 -3.72 -1.09 19.09
C GLU A 170 -5.21 -1.43 18.95
N GLY A 171 -5.58 -2.06 17.84
CA GLY A 171 -6.93 -2.59 17.61
C GLY A 171 -7.83 -1.72 16.75
N THR A 172 -7.30 -0.70 16.08
CA THR A 172 -8.05 0.16 15.16
C THR A 172 -7.59 -0.06 13.72
N ALA A 173 -8.53 -0.27 12.81
CA ALA A 173 -8.30 -0.20 11.36
C ALA A 173 -9.01 1.02 10.76
N LEU A 174 -8.43 1.60 9.72
CA LEU A 174 -8.95 2.71 8.93
C LEU A 174 -9.15 2.23 7.50
N VAL A 175 -10.30 2.56 6.89
CA VAL A 175 -10.71 2.17 5.55
C VAL A 175 -11.54 3.26 4.89
N THR A 176 -11.67 3.22 3.54
CA THR A 176 -12.61 4.09 2.82
C THR A 176 -13.90 3.35 2.48
N GLU A 177 -15.03 4.08 2.51
CA GLU A 177 -16.32 3.55 2.02
C GLU A 177 -16.29 3.34 0.50
N ALA A 178 -15.71 4.29 -0.22
CA ALA A 178 -15.60 4.24 -1.68
C ALA A 178 -14.97 2.92 -2.15
N CYS A 179 -13.89 2.47 -1.51
CA CYS A 179 -13.22 1.21 -1.86
C CYS A 179 -14.01 -0.02 -1.40
N LEU A 180 -14.17 -0.21 -0.08
CA LEU A 180 -14.65 -1.49 0.43
C LEU A 180 -16.13 -1.76 0.17
N LEU A 181 -16.93 -0.72 -0.14
CA LEU A 181 -18.34 -0.86 -0.51
C LEU A 181 -18.54 -0.83 -2.04
N SER A 182 -17.45 -0.77 -2.84
CA SER A 182 -17.56 -0.82 -4.29
C SER A 182 -18.11 -2.16 -4.80
N ALA A 183 -18.74 -2.12 -5.96
CA ALA A 183 -19.31 -3.32 -6.58
C ALA A 183 -18.22 -4.33 -7.02
N GLY A 184 -17.01 -3.84 -7.24
CA GLY A 184 -15.86 -4.66 -7.66
C GLY A 184 -15.17 -5.45 -6.54
N ARG A 185 -15.63 -5.33 -5.28
CA ARG A 185 -15.01 -6.04 -4.12
C ARG A 185 -15.93 -7.17 -3.61
N ASN A 186 -16.79 -6.84 -2.64
CA ASN A 186 -17.64 -7.82 -1.96
C ASN A 186 -19.13 -7.40 -2.00
N PRO A 187 -19.76 -7.28 -3.19
CA PRO A 187 -21.09 -6.68 -3.36
C PRO A 187 -22.22 -7.45 -2.65
N ASN A 188 -21.99 -8.70 -2.28
CA ASN A 188 -22.96 -9.54 -1.59
C ASN A 188 -22.90 -9.41 -0.05
N LEU A 189 -21.97 -8.60 0.47
CA LEU A 189 -21.81 -8.37 1.91
C LEU A 189 -22.28 -6.98 2.31
N SER A 190 -22.96 -6.89 3.48
CA SER A 190 -23.24 -5.59 4.07
C SER A 190 -21.98 -4.97 4.68
N LYS A 191 -22.02 -3.66 4.95
CA LYS A 191 -20.95 -2.93 5.64
C LYS A 191 -20.55 -3.62 6.96
N GLU A 192 -21.53 -4.05 7.75
CA GLU A 192 -21.32 -4.73 9.04
C GLU A 192 -20.66 -6.11 8.83
N GLN A 193 -20.99 -6.81 7.76
CA GLN A 193 -20.35 -8.10 7.44
C GLN A 193 -18.92 -7.92 7.00
N ILE A 194 -18.63 -6.88 6.20
CA ILE A 194 -17.26 -6.49 5.82
C ILE A 194 -16.46 -6.12 7.08
N GLU A 195 -17.02 -5.26 7.94
CA GLU A 195 -16.39 -4.88 9.20
C GLU A 195 -16.07 -6.10 10.09
N GLN A 196 -17.00 -7.07 10.17
CA GLN A 196 -16.76 -8.31 10.91
C GLN A 196 -15.64 -9.14 10.31
N LYS A 197 -15.50 -9.18 8.98
CA LYS A 197 -14.37 -9.84 8.30
C LYS A 197 -13.04 -9.18 8.65
N LEU A 198 -12.97 -7.85 8.58
CA LEU A 198 -11.79 -7.09 8.97
C LEU A 198 -11.41 -7.37 10.44
N LYS A 199 -12.36 -7.31 11.37
CA LYS A 199 -12.13 -7.65 12.78
C LYS A 199 -11.60 -9.06 12.97
N THR A 200 -12.13 -10.00 12.23
CA THR A 200 -11.76 -11.42 12.33
C THR A 200 -10.34 -11.67 11.82
N TYR A 201 -9.98 -11.10 10.66
CA TYR A 201 -8.72 -11.42 10.00
C TYR A 201 -7.57 -10.43 10.26
N LEU A 202 -7.89 -9.21 10.70
CA LEU A 202 -6.87 -8.25 11.14
C LEU A 202 -6.68 -8.25 12.67
N GLY A 203 -7.56 -8.94 13.41
CA GLY A 203 -7.52 -8.93 14.88
C GLY A 203 -7.77 -7.56 15.48
N VAL A 204 -8.54 -6.70 14.79
CA VAL A 204 -8.88 -5.35 15.28
C VAL A 204 -10.23 -5.34 16.00
N GLU A 205 -10.39 -4.41 16.93
CA GLU A 205 -11.61 -4.23 17.71
C GLU A 205 -12.57 -3.23 17.05
N LYS A 206 -12.02 -2.26 16.30
CA LYS A 206 -12.76 -1.15 15.69
C LYS A 206 -12.29 -0.86 14.27
N VAL A 207 -13.25 -0.58 13.38
CA VAL A 207 -12.98 -0.09 12.02
C VAL A 207 -13.50 1.34 11.91
N LEU A 208 -12.63 2.24 11.49
CA LEU A 208 -12.95 3.62 11.17
C LEU A 208 -13.20 3.75 9.68
N TRP A 209 -14.36 4.22 9.32
CA TRP A 209 -14.77 4.43 7.94
C TRP A 209 -14.69 5.92 7.61
N ILE A 210 -13.89 6.26 6.60
CA ILE A 210 -13.93 7.58 5.97
C ILE A 210 -14.58 7.46 4.59
N PRO A 211 -15.31 8.50 4.13
CA PRO A 211 -16.12 8.35 2.92
C PRO A 211 -15.29 8.23 1.64
N HIS A 212 -14.17 8.95 1.55
CA HIS A 212 -13.43 9.16 0.31
C HIS A 212 -11.92 9.02 0.49
N GLY A 213 -11.25 8.69 -0.64
CA GLY A 213 -9.81 8.69 -0.83
C GLY A 213 -9.31 9.86 -1.66
N ILE A 214 -8.36 9.58 -2.58
CA ILE A 214 -7.81 10.56 -3.50
C ILE A 214 -8.65 10.62 -4.79
N TYR A 215 -8.86 11.84 -5.29
CA TYR A 215 -9.57 12.07 -6.55
C TYR A 215 -8.90 11.33 -7.71
N ASN A 216 -9.71 10.62 -8.48
CA ASN A 216 -9.31 9.83 -9.64
C ASN A 216 -8.34 8.69 -9.32
N ASP A 217 -8.46 8.11 -8.13
CA ASP A 217 -7.70 6.91 -7.75
C ASP A 217 -8.37 5.67 -8.36
N GLU A 218 -7.68 5.02 -9.28
CA GLU A 218 -8.16 3.87 -10.05
C GLU A 218 -8.41 2.61 -9.22
N THR A 219 -7.91 2.58 -7.97
CA THR A 219 -8.16 1.49 -7.02
C THR A 219 -9.47 1.64 -6.24
N ASN A 220 -10.37 2.53 -6.68
CA ASN A 220 -11.58 2.96 -5.97
C ASN A 220 -11.28 3.67 -4.64
N GLU A 221 -10.29 4.56 -4.65
CA GLU A 221 -9.96 5.41 -3.50
C GLU A 221 -9.40 4.62 -2.29
N HIS A 222 -8.29 3.89 -2.48
CA HIS A 222 -7.56 3.24 -1.39
C HIS A 222 -7.23 4.19 -0.24
N VAL A 223 -7.30 3.68 1.00
CA VAL A 223 -7.03 4.52 2.19
C VAL A 223 -5.57 4.92 2.31
N ASP A 224 -4.62 4.12 1.84
CA ASP A 224 -3.18 4.37 1.89
C ASP A 224 -2.74 5.59 1.09
N ASN A 225 -3.58 6.04 0.14
CA ASN A 225 -3.36 7.24 -0.65
C ASN A 225 -3.88 8.51 0.05
N VAL A 226 -4.84 8.38 0.98
CA VAL A 226 -5.52 9.54 1.59
C VAL A 226 -5.25 9.70 3.07
N CYS A 227 -5.14 8.61 3.84
CA CYS A 227 -5.02 8.70 5.29
C CYS A 227 -4.18 7.54 5.86
N ALA A 228 -3.19 7.87 6.69
CA ALA A 228 -2.30 6.90 7.31
C ALA A 228 -2.08 7.19 8.79
N PHE A 229 -2.07 6.15 9.64
CA PHE A 229 -1.63 6.27 11.03
C PHE A 229 -0.11 6.53 11.08
N ILE A 230 0.28 7.51 11.89
CA ILE A 230 1.69 7.77 12.21
C ILE A 230 2.05 7.27 13.62
N ARG A 231 1.07 7.07 14.46
CA ARG A 231 1.07 6.40 15.77
C ARG A 231 -0.35 6.15 16.24
N PRO A 232 -0.58 5.40 17.34
CA PRO A 232 -1.94 5.15 17.82
C PRO A 232 -2.71 6.45 18.08
N GLY A 233 -3.90 6.56 17.48
CA GLY A 233 -4.79 7.71 17.63
C GLY A 233 -4.40 8.97 16.83
N GLU A 234 -3.28 8.94 16.06
CA GLU A 234 -2.86 10.07 15.22
C GLU A 234 -2.70 9.66 13.76
N VAL A 235 -3.28 10.44 12.86
CA VAL A 235 -3.22 10.21 11.41
C VAL A 235 -2.73 11.43 10.66
N VAL A 236 -2.13 11.21 9.49
CA VAL A 236 -2.00 12.22 8.44
C VAL A 236 -3.14 12.06 7.45
N LEU A 237 -3.71 13.16 6.96
CA LEU A 237 -4.77 13.20 5.96
C LEU A 237 -4.32 14.06 4.79
N ALA A 238 -4.41 13.54 3.57
CA ALA A 238 -4.18 14.29 2.34
C ALA A 238 -5.09 15.52 2.27
N TRP A 239 -4.52 16.70 2.06
CA TRP A 239 -5.24 17.96 2.20
C TRP A 239 -4.85 18.99 1.13
N THR A 240 -5.84 19.76 0.70
CA THR A 240 -5.64 21.01 -0.05
C THR A 240 -6.53 22.10 0.53
N ASP A 241 -6.05 23.34 0.55
CA ASP A 241 -6.87 24.52 0.89
C ASP A 241 -7.53 25.15 -0.35
N ASN A 242 -7.27 24.61 -1.54
CA ASN A 242 -7.88 25.06 -2.78
C ASN A 242 -9.29 24.48 -2.92
N GLU A 243 -10.32 25.27 -2.58
CA GLU A 243 -11.73 24.85 -2.68
C GLU A 243 -12.19 24.58 -4.12
N ALA A 244 -11.44 25.02 -5.13
CA ALA A 244 -11.73 24.72 -6.53
C ALA A 244 -11.15 23.37 -6.98
N ASP A 245 -10.24 22.77 -6.21
CA ASP A 245 -9.73 21.43 -6.47
C ASP A 245 -10.77 20.38 -6.02
N PRO A 246 -11.18 19.41 -6.88
CA PRO A 246 -12.11 18.35 -6.48
C PRO A 246 -11.66 17.58 -5.24
N GLN A 247 -10.35 17.47 -4.98
CA GLN A 247 -9.82 16.84 -3.77
C GLN A 247 -10.25 17.54 -2.47
N TYR A 248 -10.49 18.86 -2.51
CA TYR A 248 -10.91 19.58 -1.30
C TYR A 248 -12.18 19.00 -0.69
N ALA A 249 -13.22 18.78 -1.51
CA ALA A 249 -14.49 18.25 -1.03
C ALA A 249 -14.35 16.83 -0.45
N LEU A 250 -13.53 15.99 -1.07
CA LEU A 250 -13.26 14.61 -0.63
C LEU A 250 -12.50 14.60 0.71
N SER A 251 -11.42 15.38 0.79
CA SER A 251 -10.61 15.50 2.02
C SER A 251 -11.41 16.12 3.17
N LYS A 252 -12.27 17.11 2.87
CA LYS A 252 -13.13 17.76 3.87
C LYS A 252 -14.15 16.79 4.46
N ALA A 253 -14.78 15.97 3.62
CA ALA A 253 -15.73 14.96 4.10
C ALA A 253 -15.02 13.91 4.99
N SER A 254 -13.81 13.48 4.61
CA SER A 254 -13.01 12.54 5.39
C SER A 254 -12.52 13.15 6.72
N LEU A 255 -12.13 14.44 6.72
CA LEU A 255 -11.80 15.18 7.95
C LEU A 255 -13.00 15.25 8.90
N ASP A 256 -14.18 15.65 8.39
CA ASP A 256 -15.40 15.78 9.21
C ASP A 256 -15.81 14.45 9.83
N ALA A 257 -15.61 13.33 9.12
CA ALA A 257 -15.82 12.00 9.65
C ALA A 257 -14.82 11.67 10.78
N LEU A 258 -13.51 11.87 10.54
CA LEU A 258 -12.46 11.57 11.52
C LEU A 258 -12.60 12.36 12.82
N GLU A 259 -13.03 13.63 12.77
CA GLU A 259 -13.24 14.48 13.95
C GLU A 259 -14.36 13.96 14.88
N GLN A 260 -15.28 13.13 14.37
CA GLN A 260 -16.36 12.52 15.15
C GLN A 260 -15.99 11.13 15.68
N LEU A 261 -14.87 10.56 15.21
CA LEU A 261 -14.47 9.19 15.54
C LEU A 261 -13.52 9.14 16.74
N THR A 262 -13.47 7.96 17.35
CA THR A 262 -12.47 7.58 18.34
C THR A 262 -11.85 6.26 17.92
N ASP A 263 -10.62 5.99 18.33
CA ASP A 263 -9.98 4.69 18.12
C ASP A 263 -10.58 3.58 19.03
N ALA A 264 -10.03 2.38 18.97
CA ALA A 264 -10.45 1.23 19.77
C ALA A 264 -10.25 1.45 21.29
N LYS A 265 -9.36 2.34 21.70
CA LYS A 265 -9.10 2.68 23.10
C LYS A 265 -9.89 3.90 23.58
N GLY A 266 -10.78 4.45 22.72
CA GLY A 266 -11.65 5.59 23.05
C GLY A 266 -10.96 6.96 22.93
N ARG A 267 -9.73 7.04 22.37
CA ARG A 267 -9.03 8.30 22.11
C ARG A 267 -9.65 8.97 20.89
N LYS A 268 -9.83 10.29 20.91
CA LYS A 268 -10.18 11.06 19.71
C LYS A 268 -9.04 10.98 18.70
N ILE A 269 -9.39 10.88 17.43
CA ILE A 269 -8.38 10.89 16.35
C ILE A 269 -7.82 12.30 16.20
N ILE A 270 -6.50 12.42 16.26
CA ILE A 270 -5.77 13.65 15.95
C ILE A 270 -5.40 13.60 14.48
N VAL A 271 -5.87 14.58 13.72
CA VAL A 271 -5.66 14.65 12.27
C VAL A 271 -4.62 15.72 11.95
N HIS A 272 -3.53 15.32 11.31
CA HIS A 272 -2.52 16.21 10.77
C HIS A 272 -2.72 16.33 9.26
N LYS A 273 -2.89 17.55 8.76
CA LYS A 273 -3.05 17.81 7.33
C LYS A 273 -1.70 17.71 6.63
N LEU A 274 -1.60 16.80 5.66
CA LEU A 274 -0.44 16.66 4.78
C LEU A 274 -0.84 17.16 3.39
N PRO A 275 -0.11 18.12 2.75
CA PRO A 275 -0.55 18.66 1.47
C PRO A 275 -0.69 17.56 0.42
N VAL A 276 -1.53 17.77 -0.58
CA VAL A 276 -1.38 17.11 -1.88
C VAL A 276 -0.52 18.01 -2.79
N PRO A 277 -0.02 17.54 -3.94
CA PRO A 277 0.66 18.39 -4.91
C PRO A 277 -0.17 19.63 -5.24
N ALA A 278 0.45 20.82 -5.14
CA ALA A 278 -0.24 22.11 -5.35
C ALA A 278 -0.72 22.26 -6.80
N VAL A 279 0.02 21.68 -7.74
CA VAL A 279 -0.36 21.56 -9.14
C VAL A 279 -0.70 20.10 -9.43
N PRO A 280 -1.90 19.79 -9.94
CA PRO A 280 -2.26 18.43 -10.31
C PRO A 280 -1.21 17.77 -11.20
N VAL A 281 -0.80 16.57 -10.86
CA VAL A 281 0.13 15.78 -11.67
C VAL A 281 -0.69 15.04 -12.71
N CYS A 282 -0.48 15.37 -13.99
CA CYS A 282 -1.19 14.73 -15.10
C CYS A 282 -0.20 13.90 -15.94
N ILE A 283 -0.71 12.82 -16.54
CA ILE A 283 0.06 12.01 -17.49
C ILE A 283 0.18 12.76 -18.84
N THR A 284 1.35 12.66 -19.47
CA THR A 284 1.63 13.33 -20.76
C THR A 284 1.34 12.41 -21.95
N GLU A 285 1.20 13.01 -23.15
CA GLU A 285 1.06 12.24 -24.40
C GLU A 285 2.27 11.30 -24.62
N ASP A 286 3.49 11.79 -24.36
CA ASP A 286 4.70 10.99 -24.49
C ASP A 286 4.73 9.79 -23.54
N GLU A 287 4.28 9.96 -22.30
CA GLU A 287 4.20 8.88 -21.32
C GLU A 287 3.16 7.82 -21.71
N VAL A 288 1.99 8.25 -22.19
CA VAL A 288 0.94 7.35 -22.68
C VAL A 288 1.45 6.53 -23.88
N ALA A 289 2.17 7.17 -24.81
CA ALA A 289 2.71 6.50 -25.99
C ALA A 289 3.78 5.42 -25.65
N GLY A 290 4.26 5.40 -24.43
CA GLY A 290 5.27 4.43 -23.97
C GLY A 290 4.72 3.14 -23.37
N PHE A 291 3.40 3.03 -23.17
CA PHE A 291 2.76 1.81 -22.68
C PHE A 291 2.45 0.84 -23.82
N ASP A 292 2.56 -0.45 -23.53
CA ASP A 292 2.15 -1.54 -24.41
C ASP A 292 0.94 -2.26 -23.77
N PHE A 293 -0.25 -1.66 -23.91
CA PHE A 293 -1.51 -2.24 -23.41
C PHE A 293 -1.92 -3.47 -24.21
N VAL A 294 -2.49 -4.45 -23.54
CA VAL A 294 -3.14 -5.60 -24.16
C VAL A 294 -4.66 -5.47 -24.04
N GLU A 295 -5.39 -6.30 -24.82
CA GLU A 295 -6.86 -6.29 -24.78
C GLU A 295 -7.38 -6.62 -23.37
N GLY A 296 -8.26 -5.75 -22.85
CA GLY A 296 -8.84 -5.89 -21.51
C GLY A 296 -8.10 -5.15 -20.40
N GLU A 297 -6.97 -4.49 -20.68
CA GLU A 297 -6.34 -3.56 -19.75
C GLU A 297 -6.97 -2.18 -19.77
N ASP A 298 -7.04 -1.52 -18.63
CA ASP A 298 -7.47 -0.12 -18.54
C ASP A 298 -6.39 0.80 -19.13
N MET A 299 -6.79 1.63 -20.11
CA MET A 299 -5.87 2.49 -20.85
C MET A 299 -5.86 3.89 -20.26
N ARG A 300 -4.67 4.47 -20.14
CA ARG A 300 -4.50 5.85 -19.69
C ARG A 300 -4.76 6.85 -20.82
N GLU A 301 -5.35 7.99 -20.46
CA GLU A 301 -5.60 9.10 -21.38
C GLU A 301 -4.66 10.28 -21.10
N ALA A 302 -4.05 10.86 -22.15
CA ALA A 302 -3.17 12.01 -22.00
C ALA A 302 -3.92 13.20 -21.36
N GLY A 303 -3.29 13.84 -20.38
CA GLY A 303 -3.89 14.94 -19.61
C GLY A 303 -4.73 14.46 -18.41
N GLU A 304 -4.92 13.17 -18.24
CA GLU A 304 -5.59 12.61 -17.09
C GLU A 304 -4.80 12.93 -15.80
N ARG A 305 -5.51 13.34 -14.74
CA ARG A 305 -4.92 13.59 -13.43
C ARG A 305 -4.65 12.27 -12.73
N LEU A 306 -3.40 12.08 -12.31
CA LEU A 306 -2.97 10.92 -11.55
C LEU A 306 -3.23 11.11 -10.04
N ALA A 307 -3.43 10.02 -9.31
CA ALA A 307 -3.72 10.02 -7.87
C ALA A 307 -2.46 10.30 -7.03
N ALA A 308 -1.82 11.44 -7.26
CA ALA A 308 -0.59 11.85 -6.59
C ALA A 308 -0.83 12.26 -5.14
N SER A 309 -0.20 11.60 -4.19
CA SER A 309 -0.32 11.88 -2.77
C SER A 309 0.97 11.65 -2.01
N TYR A 310 1.32 12.56 -1.09
CA TYR A 310 2.43 12.37 -0.16
C TYR A 310 2.06 11.45 1.01
N VAL A 311 0.79 11.08 1.20
CA VAL A 311 0.35 10.10 2.21
C VAL A 311 0.77 8.69 1.82
N ASN A 312 0.98 8.43 0.54
CA ASN A 312 1.44 7.13 0.05
C ASN A 312 2.96 6.94 0.27
N PHE A 313 3.41 7.15 1.50
CA PHE A 313 4.77 6.92 1.97
C PHE A 313 4.90 5.54 2.62
N TYR A 314 6.13 5.07 2.80
CA TYR A 314 6.45 3.83 3.51
C TYR A 314 7.29 4.13 4.76
N PHE A 315 6.93 3.53 5.90
CA PHE A 315 7.79 3.50 7.08
C PHE A 315 8.80 2.37 6.96
N SER A 316 10.09 2.69 6.88
CA SER A 316 11.14 1.73 7.20
C SER A 316 11.58 1.90 8.65
N ASN A 317 12.46 1.00 9.16
CA ASN A 317 12.89 1.09 10.55
C ASN A 317 13.49 2.46 10.92
N ASP A 318 14.29 3.08 10.03
CA ASP A 318 15.00 4.33 10.32
C ASP A 318 14.53 5.52 9.44
N SER A 319 13.59 5.30 8.50
CA SER A 319 13.16 6.36 7.61
C SER A 319 11.67 6.33 7.29
N VAL A 320 11.17 7.48 6.83
CA VAL A 320 9.91 7.64 6.11
C VAL A 320 10.28 7.88 4.65
N VAL A 321 10.00 6.91 3.78
CA VAL A 321 10.27 7.01 2.34
C VAL A 321 9.04 7.60 1.68
N VAL A 322 9.14 8.84 1.20
CA VAL A 322 8.01 9.64 0.71
C VAL A 322 8.19 10.02 -0.75
N PRO A 323 7.11 9.98 -1.57
CA PRO A 323 7.20 10.43 -2.95
C PRO A 323 7.50 11.92 -3.07
N ALA A 324 8.17 12.30 -4.15
CA ALA A 324 8.34 13.67 -4.60
C ALA A 324 7.96 13.78 -6.07
N PHE A 325 7.29 14.88 -6.44
CA PHE A 325 6.78 15.07 -7.80
C PHE A 325 7.56 16.14 -8.58
N GLY A 326 8.37 16.94 -7.89
CA GLY A 326 9.29 17.91 -8.50
C GLY A 326 8.63 19.05 -9.27
N GLY A 327 9.42 19.76 -10.08
CA GLY A 327 8.93 20.84 -10.94
C GLY A 327 8.15 21.89 -10.16
N GLU A 328 6.91 22.17 -10.61
CA GLU A 328 6.01 23.14 -9.95
C GLU A 328 5.57 22.68 -8.55
N ASN A 329 5.72 21.39 -8.23
CA ASN A 329 5.38 20.79 -6.94
C ASN A 329 6.55 20.76 -5.94
N ALA A 330 7.74 21.30 -6.28
CA ALA A 330 8.90 21.30 -5.38
C ALA A 330 8.61 21.96 -4.01
N GLY A 331 7.73 22.96 -3.99
CA GLY A 331 7.28 23.60 -2.74
C GLY A 331 6.41 22.67 -1.88
N SER A 332 5.50 21.94 -2.49
CA SER A 332 4.65 20.93 -1.83
C SER A 332 5.47 19.74 -1.35
N ASP A 333 6.45 19.29 -2.16
CA ASP A 333 7.40 18.24 -1.77
C ASP A 333 8.14 18.62 -0.48
N ALA A 334 8.70 19.85 -0.43
CA ALA A 334 9.43 20.33 0.72
C ALA A 334 8.53 20.45 1.97
N LEU A 335 7.31 20.97 1.80
CA LEU A 335 6.34 21.11 2.89
C LEU A 335 5.91 19.75 3.46
N ALA A 336 5.63 18.78 2.60
CA ALA A 336 5.27 17.42 3.03
C ALA A 336 6.41 16.77 3.82
N ALA A 337 7.66 16.90 3.34
CA ALA A 337 8.83 16.38 4.04
C ALA A 337 9.04 17.07 5.39
N GLU A 338 8.85 18.40 5.48
CA GLU A 338 8.96 19.14 6.75
C GLU A 338 7.92 18.69 7.78
N ILE A 339 6.66 18.50 7.35
CA ILE A 339 5.58 18.02 8.22
C ILE A 339 5.90 16.62 8.73
N LEU A 340 6.25 15.68 7.85
CA LEU A 340 6.59 14.31 8.23
C LEU A 340 7.82 14.26 9.15
N ALA A 341 8.84 15.06 8.91
CA ALA A 341 10.02 15.15 9.80
C ALA A 341 9.67 15.67 11.20
N LYS A 342 8.69 16.55 11.33
CA LYS A 342 8.20 17.02 12.63
C LYS A 342 7.34 15.97 13.34
N LEU A 343 6.55 15.22 12.58
CA LEU A 343 5.65 14.20 13.11
C LEU A 343 6.38 12.90 13.47
N CYS A 344 7.46 12.58 12.77
CA CYS A 344 8.25 11.35 12.94
C CYS A 344 9.73 11.68 13.20
N PRO A 345 10.06 12.40 14.32
CA PRO A 345 11.42 12.91 14.57
C PRO A 345 12.47 11.81 14.80
N GLU A 346 12.03 10.59 15.07
CA GLU A 346 12.88 9.40 15.22
C GLU A 346 13.32 8.78 13.87
N ARG A 347 12.72 9.24 12.76
CA ARG A 347 13.00 8.72 11.41
C ARG A 347 13.48 9.82 10.48
N LYS A 348 14.37 9.46 9.57
CA LYS A 348 14.81 10.33 8.50
C LYS A 348 13.75 10.33 7.38
N VAL A 349 13.29 11.50 6.96
CA VAL A 349 12.47 11.62 5.75
C VAL A 349 13.36 11.52 4.50
N VAL A 350 13.06 10.57 3.63
CA VAL A 350 13.77 10.32 2.37
C VAL A 350 12.80 10.53 1.21
N GLN A 351 12.99 11.59 0.46
CA GLN A 351 12.18 11.89 -0.73
C GLN A 351 12.72 11.14 -1.95
N ILE A 352 11.83 10.47 -2.68
CA ILE A 352 12.14 9.77 -3.93
C ILE A 352 11.33 10.39 -5.07
N PRO A 353 11.97 10.82 -6.17
CA PRO A 353 11.24 11.23 -7.38
C PRO A 353 10.39 10.07 -7.92
N ALA A 354 9.08 10.13 -7.68
CA ALA A 354 8.19 8.96 -7.83
C ALA A 354 7.33 9.00 -9.11
N ARG A 355 7.58 9.94 -10.04
CA ARG A 355 6.76 10.07 -11.25
C ARG A 355 6.61 8.78 -12.05
N ALA A 356 7.69 8.00 -12.20
CA ALA A 356 7.65 6.74 -12.95
C ALA A 356 6.85 5.63 -12.24
N ILE A 357 6.66 5.69 -10.92
CA ILE A 357 5.72 4.81 -10.20
C ILE A 357 4.30 5.33 -10.40
N LEU A 358 4.10 6.63 -10.26
CA LEU A 358 2.80 7.27 -10.35
C LEU A 358 2.12 7.06 -11.71
N THR A 359 2.88 7.12 -12.81
CA THR A 359 2.36 6.82 -14.15
C THR A 359 1.88 5.38 -14.30
N GLY A 360 2.34 4.46 -13.48
CA GLY A 360 1.86 3.08 -13.39
C GLY A 360 0.54 2.92 -12.62
N GLY A 361 0.08 3.96 -11.89
CA GLY A 361 -1.19 3.95 -11.16
C GLY A 361 -1.09 4.02 -9.65
N GLY A 362 0.09 3.84 -9.06
CA GLY A 362 0.30 3.87 -7.61
C GLY A 362 1.47 4.73 -7.17
N ASN A 363 1.97 4.49 -5.95
CA ASN A 363 3.12 5.23 -5.44
C ASN A 363 3.98 4.33 -4.52
N ILE A 364 4.82 4.92 -3.66
CA ILE A 364 5.81 4.21 -2.84
C ILE A 364 5.18 3.17 -1.92
N HIS A 365 4.07 3.49 -1.24
CA HIS A 365 3.39 2.53 -0.38
C HIS A 365 2.83 1.35 -1.17
N CYS A 366 2.25 1.61 -2.34
CA CYS A 366 1.64 0.59 -3.20
C CYS A 366 2.64 -0.48 -3.68
N ILE A 367 3.91 -0.12 -3.89
CA ILE A 367 4.96 -1.05 -4.32
C ILE A 367 5.67 -1.78 -3.18
N THR A 368 5.32 -1.49 -1.92
CA THR A 368 5.98 -2.00 -0.72
C THR A 368 5.01 -2.75 0.18
N GLN A 369 5.45 -3.86 0.79
CA GLN A 369 4.69 -4.57 1.81
C GLN A 369 5.63 -4.91 2.98
N GLN A 370 5.35 -4.36 4.17
CA GLN A 370 6.16 -4.61 5.36
C GLN A 370 6.03 -6.04 5.87
N ILE A 371 7.13 -6.56 6.39
CA ILE A 371 7.17 -7.77 7.21
C ILE A 371 7.47 -7.32 8.63
N PRO A 372 6.47 -7.29 9.53
CA PRO A 372 6.68 -6.89 10.91
C PRO A 372 7.69 -7.80 11.61
N LYS A 373 8.38 -7.25 12.60
CA LYS A 373 9.31 -8.03 13.40
C LYS A 373 8.59 -9.15 14.15
N GLY A 374 9.03 -10.39 13.93
CA GLY A 374 8.43 -11.57 14.57
C GLY A 374 9.07 -12.87 14.10
N VAL A 375 8.73 -13.95 14.77
CA VAL A 375 9.23 -15.31 14.47
C VAL A 375 8.11 -16.11 13.81
N CYS A 376 8.40 -16.66 12.64
CA CYS A 376 7.51 -17.63 11.98
C CYS A 376 7.52 -18.95 12.78
N LEU A 377 6.32 -19.45 13.12
CA LEU A 377 6.11 -20.70 13.87
C LEU A 377 5.29 -21.68 13.06
#